data_1e9a9f91f6e4ae58ca077832cae11c4b
#
_entry.id   1e9a9f91f6e4ae58ca077832cae11c4b
#
_cell.length_a   1.000
_cell.length_b   1.000
_cell.length_c   1.000
_cell.angle_alpha   90.00
_cell.angle_beta   90.00
_cell.angle_gamma   90.00
#
_symmetry.space_group_name_H-M   'P 1'
#
loop_
_entity.id
_entity.type
_entity.pdbx_description
1 polymer ?
#
loop_
_entity_poly.entity_id
_entity_poly.type
_entity_poly.pdbx_seq_one_letter_code
_entity_poly.pdbx_strand_id
1 'polypeptide(L)'
;LQYFLDSRASAVIEVPTALHVSFGDHEVEVTPDEVLVRNGVRTLRRVKTGHASSGDGKDVGAAAFVLASRAAFPDSSVELVYLADAESKPLTLSPRELSNRQDKLTDIFRGIRAGQFKTEASDAICPNCPAFFVCGAVPPGTLSKSF
;
A
#
# COMPACT_ATOMS: atom_id res chain seq x y z
N LEU A 1 20.13 -7.17 2.44
CA LEU A 1 19.88 -8.23 1.45
C LEU A 1 19.85 -9.61 2.10
N GLN A 2 20.82 -9.94 2.99
CA GLN A 2 20.89 -11.25 3.65
C GLN A 2 19.61 -11.58 4.41
N TYR A 3 19.08 -10.64 5.21
CA TYR A 3 17.81 -10.80 5.90
C TYR A 3 16.67 -11.23 4.97
N PHE A 4 16.57 -10.58 3.78
CA PHE A 4 15.52 -10.88 2.82
C PHE A 4 15.63 -12.32 2.29
N LEU A 5 16.86 -12.77 2.02
CA LEU A 5 17.11 -14.16 1.60
C LEU A 5 16.81 -15.15 2.72
N ASP A 6 17.25 -14.85 3.95
CA ASP A 6 17.02 -15.70 5.12
C ASP A 6 15.52 -15.80 5.46
N SER A 7 14.78 -14.69 5.25
CA SER A 7 13.32 -14.65 5.45
C SER A 7 12.54 -15.55 4.51
N ARG A 8 13.17 -16.05 3.44
CA ARG A 8 12.62 -17.04 2.49
C ARG A 8 12.92 -18.49 2.88
N ALA A 9 13.81 -18.69 3.84
CA ALA A 9 14.23 -20.03 4.22
C ALA A 9 13.02 -20.93 4.57
N SER A 10 13.06 -22.16 4.08
CA SER A 10 12.01 -23.16 4.27
C SER A 10 10.63 -22.81 3.66
N ALA A 11 10.56 -21.76 2.83
CA ALA A 11 9.34 -21.42 2.11
C ALA A 11 9.42 -21.84 0.64
N VAL A 12 8.29 -22.25 0.08
CA VAL A 12 8.10 -22.32 -1.36
C VAL A 12 7.74 -20.92 -1.84
N ILE A 13 8.42 -20.43 -2.87
CA ILE A 13 8.13 -19.13 -3.47
C ILE A 13 7.20 -19.36 -4.65
N GLU A 14 5.98 -18.83 -4.56
CA GLU A 14 5.05 -18.82 -5.69
C GLU A 14 5.27 -17.56 -6.54
N VAL A 15 5.00 -17.66 -7.84
CA VAL A 15 5.03 -16.50 -8.74
C VAL A 15 3.87 -15.58 -8.36
N PRO A 16 4.14 -14.30 -8.04
CA PRO A 16 3.09 -13.35 -7.73
C PRO A 16 2.13 -13.16 -8.92
N THR A 17 0.85 -13.18 -8.64
CA THR A 17 -0.20 -12.88 -9.61
C THR A 17 -1.00 -11.68 -9.15
N ALA A 18 -1.61 -10.97 -10.10
CA ALA A 18 -2.50 -9.88 -9.80
C ALA A 18 -3.70 -10.37 -8.97
N LEU A 19 -4.01 -9.65 -7.92
CA LEU A 19 -5.16 -9.86 -7.05
C LEU A 19 -6.15 -8.73 -7.29
N HIS A 20 -7.43 -9.05 -7.27
CA HIS A 20 -8.49 -8.11 -7.59
C HIS A 20 -9.40 -7.91 -6.39
N VAL A 21 -9.84 -6.68 -6.18
CA VAL A 21 -10.84 -6.32 -5.18
C VAL A 21 -11.77 -5.25 -5.73
N SER A 22 -13.08 -5.45 -5.54
CA SER A 22 -14.09 -4.52 -6.04
C SER A 22 -14.52 -3.50 -4.97
N PHE A 23 -14.70 -2.27 -5.40
CA PHE A 23 -15.22 -1.16 -4.60
C PHE A 23 -16.38 -0.51 -5.38
N GLY A 24 -17.61 -0.98 -5.15
CA GLY A 24 -18.76 -0.62 -5.96
C GLY A 24 -18.58 -1.10 -7.41
N ASP A 25 -18.65 -0.19 -8.38
CA ASP A 25 -18.46 -0.47 -9.81
C ASP A 25 -16.99 -0.41 -10.25
N HIS A 26 -16.05 -0.26 -9.31
CA HIS A 26 -14.61 -0.14 -9.60
C HIS A 26 -13.87 -1.37 -9.13
N GLU A 27 -12.90 -1.78 -9.91
CA GLU A 27 -11.96 -2.84 -9.57
C GLU A 27 -10.57 -2.26 -9.34
N VAL A 28 -9.91 -2.72 -8.28
CA VAL A 28 -8.52 -2.40 -7.98
C VAL A 28 -7.70 -3.66 -8.13
N GLU A 29 -6.67 -3.58 -8.94
CA GLU A 29 -5.65 -4.61 -9.08
C GLU A 29 -4.48 -4.32 -8.14
N VAL A 30 -4.04 -5.34 -7.43
CA VAL A 30 -2.89 -5.27 -6.52
C VAL A 30 -2.02 -6.49 -6.75
N THR A 31 -0.75 -6.29 -7.03
CA THR A 31 0.21 -7.39 -7.18
C THR A 31 1.14 -7.43 -5.95
N PRO A 32 1.23 -8.53 -5.21
CA PRO A 32 2.24 -8.70 -4.18
C PRO A 32 3.64 -8.72 -4.79
N ASP A 33 4.63 -8.24 -4.06
CA ASP A 33 6.02 -8.33 -4.52
C ASP A 33 6.57 -9.75 -4.37
N GLU A 34 5.99 -10.52 -3.42
CA GLU A 34 6.37 -11.89 -3.16
C GLU A 34 5.22 -12.68 -2.52
N VAL A 35 5.14 -13.96 -2.83
CA VAL A 35 4.24 -14.91 -2.19
C VAL A 35 5.05 -16.08 -1.65
N LEU A 36 5.04 -16.26 -0.33
CA LEU A 36 5.68 -17.36 0.36
C LEU A 36 4.65 -18.37 0.84
N VAL A 37 4.93 -19.65 0.69
CA VAL A 37 4.11 -20.74 1.22
C VAL A 37 4.90 -21.55 2.23
N ARG A 38 4.40 -21.63 3.46
CA ARG A 38 4.94 -22.46 4.53
C ARG A 38 3.82 -23.31 5.13
N ASN A 39 4.03 -24.61 5.16
CA ASN A 39 3.04 -25.56 5.72
C ASN A 39 1.62 -25.35 5.14
N GLY A 40 1.54 -25.00 3.85
CA GLY A 40 0.26 -24.74 3.17
C GLY A 40 -0.34 -23.33 3.40
N VAL A 41 0.25 -22.52 4.28
CA VAL A 41 -0.22 -21.15 4.54
C VAL A 41 0.54 -20.17 3.65
N ARG A 42 -0.21 -19.31 2.94
CA ARG A 42 0.35 -18.23 2.11
C ARG A 42 0.61 -16.97 2.92
N THR A 43 1.77 -16.38 2.71
CA THR A 43 2.13 -15.04 3.18
C THR A 43 2.39 -14.15 1.97
N LEU A 44 1.56 -13.14 1.76
CA LEU A 44 1.71 -12.16 0.70
C LEU A 44 2.52 -10.98 1.23
N ARG A 45 3.56 -10.59 0.51
CA ARG A 45 4.53 -9.60 0.99
C ARG A 45 4.61 -8.39 0.07
N ARG A 46 4.69 -7.20 0.69
CA ARG A 46 5.12 -5.97 0.05
C ARG A 46 6.51 -5.62 0.55
N VAL A 47 7.45 -5.40 -0.36
CA VAL A 47 8.85 -5.10 -0.05
C VAL A 47 9.09 -3.60 -0.16
N LYS A 48 9.54 -2.99 0.91
CA LYS A 48 9.91 -1.58 1.00
C LYS A 48 11.42 -1.45 1.17
N THR A 49 12.04 -0.57 0.40
CA THR A 49 13.48 -0.31 0.48
C THR A 49 13.85 0.61 1.64
N GLY A 50 12.88 1.42 2.12
CA GLY A 50 13.07 2.37 3.22
C GLY A 50 12.88 1.77 4.62
N HIS A 51 12.90 2.65 5.62
CA HIS A 51 12.65 2.32 7.02
C HIS A 51 11.16 2.17 7.32
N ALA A 52 10.85 1.38 8.34
CA ALA A 52 9.50 1.22 8.85
C ALA A 52 8.97 2.53 9.45
N SER A 53 7.74 2.87 9.12
CA SER A 53 7.06 4.06 9.61
C SER A 53 5.76 3.69 10.34
N SER A 54 5.37 4.50 11.33
CA SER A 54 4.10 4.33 12.04
C SER A 54 2.87 4.61 11.14
N GLY A 55 3.07 5.22 9.98
CA GLY A 55 2.06 5.44 8.95
C GLY A 55 1.87 4.26 8.01
N ASP A 56 2.86 3.36 7.94
CA ASP A 56 2.79 2.18 7.09
C ASP A 56 1.60 1.29 7.47
N GLY A 57 0.90 0.82 6.48
CA GLY A 57 -0.31 0.05 6.69
C GLY A 57 -1.56 0.88 7.06
N LYS A 58 -1.44 2.20 7.27
CA LYS A 58 -2.58 3.07 7.57
C LYS A 58 -3.20 3.72 6.34
N ASP A 59 -2.60 3.61 5.18
CA ASP A 59 -3.11 4.15 3.93
C ASP A 59 -4.18 3.25 3.28
N VAL A 60 -4.84 3.79 2.28
CA VAL A 60 -5.90 3.08 1.53
C VAL A 60 -5.32 1.95 0.67
N GLY A 61 -4.07 2.08 0.20
CA GLY A 61 -3.39 1.06 -0.57
C GLY A 61 -3.10 -0.20 0.25
N ALA A 62 -2.71 -0.02 1.52
CA ALA A 62 -2.54 -1.12 2.45
C ALA A 62 -3.86 -1.88 2.69
N ALA A 63 -4.97 -1.13 2.82
CA ALA A 63 -6.29 -1.74 2.97
C ALA A 63 -6.72 -2.50 1.71
N ALA A 64 -6.52 -1.92 0.52
CA ALA A 64 -6.79 -2.60 -0.74
C ALA A 64 -5.98 -3.90 -0.85
N PHE A 65 -4.70 -3.88 -0.46
CA PHE A 65 -3.85 -5.06 -0.47
C PHE A 65 -4.36 -6.16 0.47
N VAL A 66 -4.74 -5.81 1.72
CA VAL A 66 -5.31 -6.77 2.67
C VAL A 66 -6.64 -7.34 2.16
N LEU A 67 -7.51 -6.49 1.61
CA LEU A 67 -8.82 -6.92 1.09
C LEU A 67 -8.66 -7.85 -0.12
N ALA A 68 -7.81 -7.49 -1.09
CA ALA A 68 -7.53 -8.31 -2.26
C ALA A 68 -6.90 -9.66 -1.87
N SER A 69 -5.96 -9.63 -0.91
CA SER A 69 -5.32 -10.86 -0.39
C SER A 69 -6.33 -11.81 0.26
N ARG A 70 -7.23 -11.28 1.08
CA ARG A 70 -8.27 -12.08 1.74
C ARG A 70 -9.33 -12.60 0.76
N ALA A 71 -9.65 -11.84 -0.28
CA ALA A 71 -10.60 -12.27 -1.30
C ALA A 71 -10.05 -13.45 -2.11
N ALA A 72 -8.76 -13.40 -2.48
CA ALA A 72 -8.11 -14.46 -3.24
C ALA A 72 -7.70 -15.66 -2.36
N PHE A 73 -7.22 -15.39 -1.15
CA PHE A 73 -6.67 -16.38 -0.21
C PHE A 73 -7.15 -16.08 1.22
N PRO A 74 -8.33 -16.58 1.63
CA PRO A 74 -8.95 -16.22 2.93
C PRO A 74 -8.06 -16.48 4.15
N ASP A 75 -7.23 -17.53 4.11
CA ASP A 75 -6.36 -17.95 5.21
C ASP A 75 -4.93 -17.40 5.10
N SER A 76 -4.71 -16.44 4.19
CA SER A 76 -3.39 -15.84 4.00
C SER A 76 -3.06 -14.80 5.05
N SER A 77 -1.76 -14.62 5.32
CA SER A 77 -1.21 -13.47 6.02
C SER A 77 -0.64 -12.45 5.05
N VAL A 78 -0.56 -11.21 5.50
CA VAL A 78 0.04 -10.11 4.74
C VAL A 78 1.16 -9.49 5.57
N GLU A 79 2.31 -9.25 4.95
CA GLU A 79 3.48 -8.65 5.59
C GLU A 79 4.05 -7.48 4.78
N LEU A 80 4.58 -6.50 5.52
CA LEU A 80 5.46 -5.46 4.98
C LEU A 80 6.90 -5.80 5.35
N VAL A 81 7.77 -5.91 4.37
CA VAL A 81 9.20 -6.21 4.55
C VAL A 81 10.00 -4.93 4.34
N TYR A 82 10.81 -4.55 5.32
CA TYR A 82 11.64 -3.35 5.31
C TYR A 82 13.10 -3.74 5.15
N LEU A 83 13.66 -3.49 3.97
CA LEU A 83 15.04 -3.88 3.67
C LEU A 83 16.07 -3.07 4.45
N ALA A 84 15.79 -1.78 4.71
CA ALA A 84 16.70 -0.91 5.48
C ALA A 84 16.80 -1.34 6.95
N ASP A 85 15.71 -1.85 7.52
CA ASP A 85 15.64 -2.24 8.94
C ASP A 85 15.91 -3.75 9.15
N ALA A 86 16.02 -4.51 8.06
CA ALA A 86 16.12 -5.96 8.10
C ALA A 86 15.00 -6.59 8.96
N GLU A 87 13.77 -6.15 8.78
CA GLU A 87 12.60 -6.65 9.50
C GLU A 87 11.38 -6.86 8.62
N SER A 88 10.45 -7.69 9.07
CA SER A 88 9.10 -7.76 8.51
C SER A 88 8.06 -7.52 9.59
N LYS A 89 6.97 -6.87 9.21
CA LYS A 89 5.84 -6.56 10.10
C LYS A 89 4.55 -7.10 9.50
N PRO A 90 3.73 -7.81 10.30
CA PRO A 90 2.42 -8.24 9.84
C PRO A 90 1.55 -7.00 9.58
N LEU A 91 0.87 -7.00 8.44
CA LEU A 91 -0.12 -6.00 8.11
C LEU A 91 -1.50 -6.50 8.53
N THR A 92 -1.86 -6.21 9.77
CA THR A 92 -3.13 -6.61 10.36
C THR A 92 -4.03 -5.40 10.51
N LEU A 93 -5.23 -5.48 9.94
CA LEU A 93 -6.27 -4.46 10.05
C LEU A 93 -7.51 -5.07 10.71
N SER A 94 -8.04 -4.39 11.70
CA SER A 94 -9.31 -4.77 12.33
C SER A 94 -10.47 -4.64 11.34
N PRO A 95 -11.59 -5.35 11.54
CA PRO A 95 -12.77 -5.23 10.68
C PRO A 95 -13.26 -3.77 10.54
N ARG A 96 -13.23 -3.00 11.64
CA ARG A 96 -13.61 -1.59 11.63
C ARG A 96 -12.67 -0.72 10.77
N GLU A 97 -11.36 -0.95 10.88
CA GLU A 97 -10.39 -0.22 10.05
C GLU A 97 -10.54 -0.57 8.57
N LEU A 98 -10.78 -1.83 8.24
CA LEU A 98 -11.03 -2.26 6.87
C LEU A 98 -12.29 -1.60 6.31
N SER A 99 -13.40 -1.62 7.06
CA SER A 99 -14.66 -0.97 6.64
C SER A 99 -14.46 0.52 6.39
N ASN A 100 -13.87 1.24 7.35
CA ASN A 100 -13.64 2.68 7.20
C ASN A 100 -12.78 3.03 5.97
N ARG A 101 -11.81 2.18 5.64
CA ARG A 101 -10.94 2.42 4.46
C ARG A 101 -11.60 2.01 3.17
N GLN A 102 -12.45 0.99 3.20
CA GLN A 102 -13.27 0.60 2.06
C GLN A 102 -14.24 1.73 1.70
N ASP A 103 -14.88 2.34 2.68
CA ASP A 103 -15.75 3.50 2.48
C ASP A 103 -14.96 4.68 1.87
N LYS A 104 -13.77 4.94 2.43
CA LYS A 104 -12.88 5.99 1.90
C LYS A 104 -12.44 5.72 0.47
N LEU A 105 -12.11 4.49 0.11
CA LEU A 105 -11.78 4.11 -1.27
C LEU A 105 -12.97 4.32 -2.21
N THR A 106 -14.16 3.91 -1.79
CA THR A 106 -15.40 4.11 -2.54
C THR A 106 -15.67 5.60 -2.79
N ASP A 107 -15.45 6.45 -1.77
CA ASP A 107 -15.60 7.90 -1.91
C ASP A 107 -14.54 8.51 -2.85
N ILE A 108 -13.30 8.04 -2.81
CA ILE A 108 -12.24 8.46 -3.73
C ILE A 108 -12.64 8.13 -5.17
N PHE A 109 -13.09 6.91 -5.45
CA PHE A 109 -13.52 6.51 -6.79
C PHE A 109 -14.73 7.29 -7.27
N ARG A 110 -15.68 7.57 -6.38
CA ARG A 110 -16.82 8.44 -6.69
C ARG A 110 -16.36 9.84 -7.07
N GLY A 111 -15.39 10.40 -6.32
CA GLY A 111 -14.78 11.69 -6.62
C GLY A 111 -14.08 11.70 -7.98
N ILE A 112 -13.27 10.69 -8.28
CA ILE A 112 -12.58 10.54 -9.57
C ILE A 112 -13.59 10.50 -10.72
N ARG A 113 -14.65 9.68 -10.59
CA ARG A 113 -15.72 9.59 -11.61
C ARG A 113 -16.46 10.90 -11.82
N ALA A 114 -16.63 11.70 -10.77
CA ALA A 114 -17.25 13.02 -10.83
C ALA A 114 -16.28 14.12 -11.29
N GLY A 115 -15.03 13.79 -11.66
CA GLY A 115 -14.01 14.77 -12.01
C GLY A 115 -13.56 15.65 -10.85
N GLN A 116 -13.79 15.22 -9.60
CA GLN A 116 -13.45 15.97 -8.39
C GLN A 116 -12.04 15.61 -7.93
N PHE A 117 -11.08 16.38 -8.37
CA PHE A 117 -9.69 16.28 -7.93
C PHE A 117 -9.39 17.41 -6.95
N LYS A 118 -9.54 17.14 -5.65
CA LYS A 118 -9.20 18.13 -4.62
C LYS A 118 -7.68 18.22 -4.49
N THR A 119 -7.15 19.40 -4.72
CA THR A 119 -5.76 19.72 -4.45
C THR A 119 -5.65 20.30 -3.04
N GLU A 120 -4.92 19.63 -2.15
CA GLU A 120 -4.60 20.14 -0.82
C GLU A 120 -3.14 20.61 -0.81
N ALA A 121 -2.94 21.90 -1.10
CA ALA A 121 -1.62 22.50 -1.07
C ALA A 121 -1.14 22.63 0.37
N SER A 122 0.07 22.15 0.67
CA SER A 122 0.71 22.31 1.98
C SER A 122 2.23 22.37 1.86
N ASP A 123 2.87 23.12 2.76
CA ASP A 123 4.32 23.25 2.82
C ASP A 123 5.04 21.93 3.12
N ALA A 124 4.34 20.99 3.76
CA ALA A 124 4.88 19.66 4.08
C ALA A 124 4.83 18.67 2.91
N ILE A 125 3.79 18.75 2.07
CA ILE A 125 3.52 17.76 1.00
C ILE A 125 4.06 18.26 -0.34
N CYS A 126 3.81 19.53 -0.68
CA CYS A 126 4.10 20.07 -2.00
C CYS A 126 5.56 19.97 -2.46
N PRO A 127 6.58 20.20 -1.62
CA PRO A 127 7.98 20.10 -2.04
C PRO A 127 8.40 18.72 -2.55
N ASN A 128 7.73 17.67 -2.09
CA ASN A 128 8.02 16.28 -2.47
C ASN A 128 6.96 15.65 -3.39
N CYS A 129 5.98 16.45 -3.83
CA CYS A 129 4.90 15.97 -4.70
C CYS A 129 5.39 15.82 -6.14
N PRO A 130 5.22 14.67 -6.77
CA PRO A 130 5.61 14.48 -8.18
C PRO A 130 4.81 15.38 -9.15
N ALA A 131 3.61 15.82 -8.75
CA ALA A 131 2.78 16.73 -9.53
C ALA A 131 3.07 18.21 -9.28
N PHE A 132 4.10 18.55 -8.48
CA PHE A 132 4.41 19.93 -8.08
C PHE A 132 4.46 20.93 -9.24
N PHE A 133 5.09 20.56 -10.35
CA PHE A 133 5.27 21.45 -11.50
C PHE A 133 4.05 21.64 -12.39
N VAL A 134 3.02 20.80 -12.22
CA VAL A 134 1.76 20.86 -13.00
C VAL A 134 0.55 21.22 -12.14
N CYS A 135 0.76 21.32 -10.82
CA CYS A 135 -0.30 21.65 -9.88
C CYS A 135 -0.49 23.18 -9.81
N GLY A 136 -1.73 23.65 -10.04
CA GLY A 136 -2.07 25.07 -9.93
C GLY A 136 -2.18 25.61 -8.50
N ALA A 137 -2.22 24.75 -7.48
CA ALA A 137 -2.43 25.12 -6.08
C ALA A 137 -1.14 24.91 -5.28
N VAL A 138 -0.12 25.76 -5.51
CA VAL A 138 1.16 25.71 -4.80
C VAL A 138 1.17 26.77 -3.68
N PRO A 139 1.49 26.41 -2.42
CA PRO A 139 1.59 27.38 -1.34
C PRO A 139 2.66 28.44 -1.63
N PRO A 140 2.45 29.69 -1.19
CA PRO A 140 3.47 30.74 -1.29
C PRO A 140 4.76 30.31 -0.60
N GLY A 141 5.91 30.50 -1.23
CA GLY A 141 7.23 30.18 -0.64
C GLY A 141 7.73 28.75 -0.89
N THR A 142 6.90 27.85 -1.40
CA THR A 142 7.29 26.45 -1.65
C THR A 142 8.31 26.28 -2.78
N LEU A 143 8.57 27.30 -3.56
CA LEU A 143 9.54 27.30 -4.67
C LEU A 143 11.00 27.47 -4.21
N SER A 144 11.24 27.79 -2.94
CA SER A 144 12.59 27.89 -2.39
C SER A 144 13.07 26.51 -1.93
N LYS A 145 13.46 25.62 -2.85
CA LYS A 145 14.26 24.45 -2.49
C LYS A 145 15.70 24.89 -2.28
N SER A 146 16.19 24.78 -1.05
CA SER A 146 17.62 24.69 -0.80
C SER A 146 18.08 23.29 -1.23
N PHE A 147 18.91 23.23 -2.25
CA PHE A 147 19.62 22.03 -2.66
C PHE A 147 20.79 21.78 -1.72
#